data_9996b15b919a8711a1a029e8f9aec0e7
#
_entry.id   9996b15b919a8711a1a029e8f9aec0e7
#
_cell.length_a   1.000
_cell.length_b   1.000
_cell.length_c   1.000
_cell.angle_alpha   90.00
_cell.angle_beta   90.00
_cell.angle_gamma   90.00
#
_symmetry.space_group_name_H-M   'P 1'
#
loop_
_entity.id
_entity.type
_entity.pdbx_description
1 polymer ?
#
loop_
_entity_poly.entity_id
_entity_poly.type
_entity_poly.pdbx_seq_one_letter_code
_entity_poly.pdbx_strand_id
1 'polypeptide(L)'
;EMREDEGVKIQAVLPSIEADYEGIISVKGGVRLSDGTEVSEAEATAYVAGMTAGAAVNKSNTFESYDGAVAVLSPLLSSEIIKGLNAGQFIFIERGNKVVVEQDINTFVSFTTDKGEAFRKNRTLRVMDAIAEDVRSTFENYYLGKCANDEDGRELFREELFAYLTQLYELRAVEKPELSDITVSRGDTADSVVVEMGVQPVDAMEKLYMTVTVM
;
A
#
# COMPACT_ATOMS: atom_id res chain seq x y z
N GLU A 1 13.03 -8.38 -13.88
CA GLU A 1 13.73 -7.07 -13.89
C GLU A 1 12.66 -6.02 -13.97
N MET A 2 12.43 -5.32 -12.86
CA MET A 2 11.50 -4.18 -12.85
C MET A 2 12.22 -3.02 -13.56
N ARG A 3 11.60 -2.47 -14.57
CA ARG A 3 12.09 -1.25 -15.21
C ARG A 3 11.84 -0.07 -14.26
N GLU A 4 12.91 0.47 -13.72
CA GLU A 4 12.87 1.70 -12.90
C GLU A 4 12.43 2.94 -13.71
N ASP A 5 12.40 2.83 -15.04
CA ASP A 5 12.32 3.98 -15.95
C ASP A 5 10.89 4.42 -16.30
N GLU A 6 9.84 3.68 -15.90
CA GLU A 6 8.46 3.98 -16.34
C GLU A 6 7.51 4.41 -15.21
N GLY A 7 7.99 4.55 -13.97
CA GLY A 7 7.18 5.03 -12.84
C GLY A 7 6.03 4.11 -12.40
N VAL A 8 5.79 3.01 -13.11
CA VAL A 8 4.77 2.03 -12.74
C VAL A 8 5.39 0.98 -11.84
N LYS A 9 5.05 1.04 -10.55
CA LYS A 9 5.43 0.00 -9.60
C LYS A 9 4.44 -1.16 -9.72
N ILE A 10 4.95 -2.33 -10.13
CA ILE A 10 4.17 -3.57 -10.18
C ILE A 10 4.41 -4.33 -8.88
N GLN A 11 3.35 -4.60 -8.13
CA GLN A 11 3.41 -5.46 -6.98
C GLN A 11 3.21 -6.92 -7.41
N ALA A 12 4.21 -7.77 -7.15
CA ALA A 12 4.12 -9.20 -7.41
C ALA A 12 3.54 -9.93 -6.20
N VAL A 13 2.66 -10.91 -6.44
CA VAL A 13 2.09 -11.79 -5.41
C VAL A 13 2.58 -13.21 -5.65
N LEU A 14 3.31 -13.78 -4.70
CA LEU A 14 4.00 -15.06 -4.82
C LEU A 14 3.72 -15.96 -3.60
N PRO A 15 3.73 -17.31 -3.75
CA PRO A 15 3.60 -18.22 -2.61
C PRO A 15 4.92 -18.27 -1.82
N SER A 16 4.84 -18.21 -0.50
CA SER A 16 5.91 -18.45 0.49
C SER A 16 7.34 -18.12 0.05
N ILE A 17 7.60 -16.88 -0.35
CA ILE A 17 8.92 -16.39 -0.74
C ILE A 17 9.49 -15.42 0.31
N GLU A 18 10.79 -15.44 0.53
CA GLU A 18 11.54 -14.44 1.29
C GLU A 18 12.25 -13.52 0.30
N ALA A 19 11.84 -12.25 0.24
CA ALA A 19 12.36 -11.32 -0.77
C ALA A 19 12.85 -9.97 -0.19
N ASP A 20 12.44 -9.62 1.03
CA ASP A 20 12.76 -8.33 1.67
C ASP A 20 12.60 -7.12 0.74
N TYR A 21 11.46 -7.06 0.06
CA TYR A 21 11.16 -6.03 -0.91
C TYR A 21 9.68 -5.64 -0.89
N GLU A 22 9.37 -4.34 -0.87
CA GLU A 22 8.00 -3.82 -0.76
C GLU A 22 7.10 -4.16 -1.95
N GLY A 23 7.68 -4.35 -3.14
CA GLY A 23 6.94 -4.74 -4.35
C GLY A 23 6.54 -6.22 -4.40
N ILE A 24 6.77 -7.02 -3.33
CA ILE A 24 6.42 -8.44 -3.30
C ILE A 24 5.54 -8.74 -2.09
N ILE A 25 4.38 -9.36 -2.33
CA ILE A 25 3.52 -9.97 -1.30
C ILE A 25 3.78 -11.48 -1.29
N SER A 26 4.19 -12.01 -0.14
CA SER A 26 4.44 -13.44 0.07
C SER A 26 3.25 -14.09 0.76
N VAL A 27 2.40 -14.78 0.02
CA VAL A 27 1.20 -15.44 0.55
C VAL A 27 1.58 -16.74 1.26
N LYS A 28 1.08 -16.91 2.48
CA LYS A 28 1.28 -18.09 3.31
C LYS A 28 -0.02 -18.77 3.61
N GLY A 29 -0.13 -20.04 3.18
CA GLY A 29 -1.26 -20.93 3.43
C GLY A 29 -2.32 -20.88 2.34
N GLY A 30 -2.96 -22.05 2.12
CA GLY A 30 -4.14 -22.20 1.27
C GLY A 30 -5.42 -22.23 2.09
N VAL A 31 -6.57 -22.26 1.41
CA VAL A 31 -7.89 -22.22 2.04
C VAL A 31 -8.80 -23.32 1.50
N ARG A 32 -9.81 -23.70 2.29
CA ARG A 32 -10.91 -24.58 1.86
C ARG A 32 -12.17 -23.76 1.71
N LEU A 33 -12.82 -23.89 0.56
CA LEU A 33 -14.08 -23.22 0.27
C LEU A 33 -15.27 -24.01 0.86
N SER A 34 -16.42 -23.36 0.94
CA SER A 34 -17.66 -23.95 1.49
C SER A 34 -18.21 -25.11 0.68
N ASP A 35 -17.87 -25.22 -0.59
CA ASP A 35 -18.20 -26.36 -1.46
C ASP A 35 -17.23 -27.55 -1.33
N GLY A 36 -16.21 -27.43 -0.47
CA GLY A 36 -15.18 -28.43 -0.24
C GLY A 36 -13.96 -28.29 -1.15
N THR A 37 -13.93 -27.36 -2.08
CA THR A 37 -12.77 -27.11 -2.93
C THR A 37 -11.58 -26.64 -2.09
N GLU A 38 -10.43 -27.23 -2.32
CA GLU A 38 -9.17 -26.81 -1.71
C GLU A 38 -8.41 -25.89 -2.69
N VAL A 39 -8.08 -24.69 -2.22
CA VAL A 39 -7.29 -23.71 -2.93
C VAL A 39 -5.90 -23.72 -2.31
N SER A 40 -4.91 -24.14 -3.08
CA SER A 40 -3.52 -24.19 -2.64
C SER A 40 -2.97 -22.77 -2.37
N GLU A 41 -1.83 -22.70 -1.69
CA GLU A 41 -1.11 -21.43 -1.46
C GLU A 41 -0.80 -20.71 -2.78
N ALA A 42 -0.38 -21.44 -3.80
CA ALA A 42 -0.09 -20.88 -5.12
C ALA A 42 -1.34 -20.32 -5.82
N GLU A 43 -2.47 -21.00 -5.73
CA GLU A 43 -3.74 -20.50 -6.29
C GLU A 43 -4.29 -19.32 -5.50
N ALA A 44 -4.10 -19.27 -4.17
CA ALA A 44 -4.50 -18.16 -3.33
C ALA A 44 -3.79 -16.84 -3.69
N THR A 45 -2.60 -16.89 -4.33
CA THR A 45 -1.92 -15.70 -4.82
C THR A 45 -2.75 -14.91 -5.82
N ALA A 46 -3.51 -15.59 -6.68
CA ALA A 46 -4.39 -14.92 -7.65
C ALA A 46 -5.52 -14.15 -6.96
N TYR A 47 -6.10 -14.71 -5.89
CA TYR A 47 -7.11 -14.03 -5.09
C TYR A 47 -6.52 -12.79 -4.39
N VAL A 48 -5.35 -12.93 -3.76
CA VAL A 48 -4.66 -11.82 -3.08
C VAL A 48 -4.29 -10.72 -4.08
N ALA A 49 -3.83 -11.09 -5.28
CA ALA A 49 -3.55 -10.12 -6.34
C ALA A 49 -4.81 -9.33 -6.74
N GLY A 50 -5.94 -10.01 -6.95
CA GLY A 50 -7.22 -9.36 -7.24
C GLY A 50 -7.71 -8.47 -6.10
N MET A 51 -7.62 -8.94 -4.86
CA MET A 51 -7.99 -8.19 -3.66
C MET A 51 -7.10 -6.93 -3.49
N THR A 52 -5.80 -7.05 -3.73
CA THR A 52 -4.85 -5.93 -3.62
C THR A 52 -5.07 -4.90 -4.72
N ALA A 53 -5.25 -5.34 -5.96
CA ALA A 53 -5.52 -4.45 -7.10
C ALA A 53 -6.88 -3.76 -7.01
N GLY A 54 -7.88 -4.43 -6.45
CA GLY A 54 -9.24 -3.88 -6.30
C GLY A 54 -9.43 -3.03 -5.04
N ALA A 55 -8.45 -2.95 -4.16
CA ALA A 55 -8.58 -2.18 -2.92
C ALA A 55 -8.52 -0.68 -3.19
N ALA A 56 -9.45 0.09 -2.58
CA ALA A 56 -9.40 1.55 -2.63
C ALA A 56 -8.10 2.08 -1.98
N VAL A 57 -7.67 3.28 -2.40
CA VAL A 57 -6.41 3.90 -1.95
C VAL A 57 -6.29 3.98 -0.42
N ASN A 58 -7.39 4.19 0.27
CA ASN A 58 -7.46 4.31 1.73
C ASN A 58 -7.81 2.99 2.46
N LYS A 59 -7.92 1.86 1.73
CA LYS A 59 -8.34 0.57 2.32
C LYS A 59 -7.13 -0.28 2.72
N SER A 60 -7.17 -0.86 3.92
CA SER A 60 -6.33 -2.00 4.31
C SER A 60 -7.12 -3.29 4.07
N ASN A 61 -6.44 -4.33 3.60
CA ASN A 61 -7.01 -5.68 3.50
C ASN A 61 -6.83 -6.48 4.80
N THR A 62 -6.26 -5.89 5.86
CA THR A 62 -6.22 -6.52 7.19
C THR A 62 -7.62 -6.84 7.66
N PHE A 63 -7.83 -8.07 8.09
CA PHE A 63 -9.11 -8.62 8.54
C PHE A 63 -10.19 -8.76 7.44
N GLU A 64 -9.85 -8.54 6.17
CA GLU A 64 -10.76 -8.85 5.06
C GLU A 64 -10.94 -10.37 4.92
N SER A 65 -12.17 -10.78 4.64
CA SER A 65 -12.51 -12.19 4.47
C SER A 65 -12.07 -12.70 3.10
N TYR A 66 -11.58 -13.92 3.05
CA TYR A 66 -11.48 -14.67 1.80
C TYR A 66 -12.87 -15.16 1.41
N ASP A 67 -13.41 -14.68 0.30
CA ASP A 67 -14.79 -15.00 -0.12
C ASP A 67 -14.98 -16.50 -0.33
N GLY A 68 -16.02 -17.03 0.31
CA GLY A 68 -16.37 -18.44 0.23
C GLY A 68 -15.48 -19.39 1.05
N ALA A 69 -14.38 -18.93 1.65
CA ALA A 69 -13.52 -19.79 2.46
C ALA A 69 -14.09 -20.01 3.86
N VAL A 70 -13.99 -21.24 4.33
CA VAL A 70 -14.48 -21.69 5.65
C VAL A 70 -13.36 -22.20 6.57
N ALA A 71 -12.21 -22.58 6.03
CA ALA A 71 -11.07 -23.04 6.79
C ALA A 71 -9.75 -22.71 6.08
N VAL A 72 -8.64 -22.63 6.82
CA VAL A 72 -7.29 -22.68 6.25
C VAL A 72 -6.83 -24.14 6.13
N LEU A 73 -6.09 -24.47 5.06
CA LEU A 73 -5.64 -25.86 4.83
C LEU A 73 -4.60 -26.32 5.87
N SER A 74 -3.79 -25.41 6.38
CA SER A 74 -2.75 -25.69 7.37
C SER A 74 -2.79 -24.63 8.46
N PRO A 75 -3.63 -24.77 9.50
CA PRO A 75 -3.70 -23.83 10.60
C PRO A 75 -2.36 -23.67 11.30
N LEU A 76 -1.93 -22.43 11.50
CA LEU A 76 -0.67 -22.09 12.15
C LEU A 76 -0.90 -21.82 13.65
N LEU A 77 0.08 -22.17 14.47
CA LEU A 77 0.12 -21.75 15.87
C LEU A 77 0.39 -20.23 15.96
N SER A 78 -0.03 -19.61 17.06
CA SER A 78 0.21 -18.16 17.26
C SER A 78 1.69 -17.76 17.14
N SER A 79 2.60 -18.62 17.61
CA SER A 79 4.05 -18.39 17.47
C SER A 79 4.54 -18.45 16.02
N GLU A 80 3.93 -19.30 15.20
CA GLU A 80 4.24 -19.44 13.78
C GLU A 80 3.69 -18.25 12.98
N ILE A 81 2.48 -17.79 13.34
CA ILE A 81 1.88 -16.57 12.77
C ILE A 81 2.81 -15.37 13.04
N ILE A 82 3.22 -15.16 14.30
CA ILE A 82 4.13 -14.07 14.66
C ILE A 82 5.45 -14.17 13.88
N LYS A 83 6.04 -15.37 13.80
CA LYS A 83 7.27 -15.60 13.04
C LYS A 83 7.07 -15.28 11.55
N GLY A 84 5.97 -15.74 10.96
CA GLY A 84 5.64 -15.49 9.56
C GLY A 84 5.41 -14.00 9.28
N LEU A 85 4.65 -13.31 10.14
CA LEU A 85 4.48 -11.87 10.03
C LEU A 85 5.83 -11.14 10.11
N ASN A 86 6.70 -11.47 11.06
CA ASN A 86 8.02 -10.84 11.17
C ASN A 86 8.92 -11.12 9.95
N ALA A 87 8.68 -12.21 9.25
CA ALA A 87 9.33 -12.53 7.97
C ALA A 87 8.64 -11.90 6.74
N GLY A 88 7.64 -11.02 6.93
CA GLY A 88 6.95 -10.35 5.83
C GLY A 88 5.94 -11.23 5.09
N GLN A 89 5.40 -12.27 5.71
CA GLN A 89 4.40 -13.14 5.10
C GLN A 89 2.99 -12.60 5.27
N PHE A 90 2.22 -12.62 4.20
CA PHE A 90 0.78 -12.35 4.18
C PHE A 90 0.04 -13.64 4.52
N ILE A 91 -0.61 -13.70 5.67
CA ILE A 91 -1.11 -14.94 6.28
C ILE A 91 -2.63 -14.90 6.38
N PHE A 92 -3.28 -15.99 5.97
CA PHE A 92 -4.68 -16.26 6.25
C PHE A 92 -4.84 -16.98 7.58
N ILE A 93 -5.83 -16.56 8.37
CA ILE A 93 -6.18 -17.16 9.67
C ILE A 93 -7.68 -17.39 9.77
N GLU A 94 -8.07 -18.30 10.66
CA GLU A 94 -9.48 -18.49 11.01
C GLU A 94 -9.88 -17.56 12.15
N ARG A 95 -11.01 -16.88 11.97
CA ARG A 95 -11.66 -16.06 12.99
C ARG A 95 -13.17 -16.32 12.97
N GLY A 96 -13.66 -17.00 13.99
CA GLY A 96 -15.04 -17.49 13.98
C GLY A 96 -15.26 -18.49 12.84
N ASN A 97 -16.22 -18.22 11.97
CA ASN A 97 -16.54 -19.08 10.81
C ASN A 97 -16.02 -18.48 9.49
N LYS A 98 -14.98 -17.64 9.54
CA LYS A 98 -14.40 -16.98 8.36
C LYS A 98 -12.90 -17.18 8.32
N VAL A 99 -12.38 -17.20 7.11
CA VAL A 99 -10.94 -17.07 6.84
C VAL A 99 -10.67 -15.61 6.53
N VAL A 100 -9.73 -14.98 7.23
CA VAL A 100 -9.42 -13.55 7.09
C VAL A 100 -7.91 -13.35 6.95
N VAL A 101 -7.53 -12.19 6.43
CA VAL A 101 -6.15 -11.74 6.38
C VAL A 101 -5.70 -11.29 7.77
N GLU A 102 -4.58 -11.81 8.27
CA GLU A 102 -4.05 -11.37 9.58
C GLU A 102 -3.46 -9.97 9.52
N GLN A 103 -2.64 -9.66 8.51
CA GLN A 103 -2.13 -8.31 8.23
C GLN A 103 -1.92 -8.10 6.73
N ASP A 104 -2.27 -6.91 6.23
CA ASP A 104 -2.05 -6.48 4.83
C ASP A 104 -0.63 -5.93 4.66
N ILE A 105 0.34 -6.85 4.55
CA ILE A 105 1.77 -6.55 4.49
C ILE A 105 2.46 -7.18 3.28
N ASN A 106 3.60 -6.64 2.92
CA ASN A 106 4.53 -7.17 1.93
C ASN A 106 5.78 -7.77 2.60
N THR A 107 6.75 -8.19 1.79
CA THR A 107 7.95 -8.89 2.27
C THR A 107 9.03 -7.97 2.84
N PHE A 108 8.86 -6.64 2.81
CA PHE A 108 9.87 -5.71 3.30
C PHE A 108 10.00 -5.76 4.83
N VAL A 109 11.20 -6.08 5.33
CA VAL A 109 11.50 -6.26 6.75
C VAL A 109 12.80 -5.59 7.21
N SER A 110 13.68 -5.17 6.30
CA SER A 110 14.94 -4.46 6.59
C SER A 110 14.72 -2.94 6.60
N PHE A 111 14.19 -2.41 7.72
CA PHE A 111 13.88 -0.99 7.85
C PHE A 111 15.13 -0.13 7.97
N THR A 112 15.12 1.03 7.33
CA THR A 112 16.16 2.06 7.37
C THR A 112 15.58 3.40 7.81
N THR A 113 16.44 4.41 7.98
CA THR A 113 16.00 5.78 8.30
C THR A 113 15.12 6.36 7.18
N ASP A 114 15.49 6.09 5.92
CA ASP A 114 14.80 6.64 4.74
C ASP A 114 13.61 5.79 4.32
N LYS A 115 13.59 4.51 4.71
CA LYS A 115 12.56 3.53 4.37
C LYS A 115 12.14 2.76 5.62
N GLY A 116 11.22 3.35 6.37
CA GLY A 116 10.78 2.83 7.66
C GLY A 116 9.71 1.74 7.56
N GLU A 117 9.19 1.30 8.72
CA GLU A 117 8.19 0.23 8.85
C GLU A 117 6.90 0.49 8.05
N ALA A 118 6.55 1.75 7.79
CA ALA A 118 5.36 2.11 7.00
C ALA A 118 5.38 1.49 5.59
N PHE A 119 6.56 1.35 4.98
CA PHE A 119 6.71 0.74 3.65
C PHE A 119 6.39 -0.77 3.60
N ARG A 120 6.28 -1.41 4.75
CA ARG A 120 5.81 -2.79 4.85
C ARG A 120 4.31 -2.92 4.64
N LYS A 121 3.54 -1.85 4.82
CA LYS A 121 2.09 -1.85 4.69
C LYS A 121 1.66 -1.65 3.24
N ASN A 122 0.91 -2.61 2.69
CA ASN A 122 0.40 -2.51 1.31
C ASN A 122 -0.51 -1.29 1.12
N ARG A 123 -1.27 -0.90 2.16
CA ARG A 123 -2.07 0.33 2.14
C ARG A 123 -1.19 1.57 1.93
N THR A 124 -0.08 1.69 2.65
CA THR A 124 0.86 2.81 2.50
C THR A 124 1.44 2.89 1.10
N LEU A 125 1.88 1.76 0.56
CA LEU A 125 2.39 1.70 -0.82
C LEU A 125 1.35 2.12 -1.83
N ARG A 126 0.11 1.65 -1.68
CA ARG A 126 -0.98 2.02 -2.57
C ARG A 126 -1.25 3.52 -2.59
N VAL A 127 -1.15 4.19 -1.44
CA VAL A 127 -1.23 5.66 -1.36
C VAL A 127 -0.07 6.31 -2.09
N MET A 128 1.16 5.87 -1.87
CA MET A 128 2.35 6.44 -2.48
C MET A 128 2.39 6.22 -4.00
N ASP A 129 1.99 5.04 -4.46
CA ASP A 129 1.91 4.71 -5.88
C ASP A 129 0.80 5.52 -6.59
N ALA A 130 -0.36 5.69 -5.93
CA ALA A 130 -1.42 6.53 -6.44
C ALA A 130 -0.98 8.00 -6.59
N ILE A 131 -0.29 8.56 -5.59
CA ILE A 131 0.24 9.92 -5.66
C ILE A 131 1.21 10.07 -6.83
N ALA A 132 2.15 9.15 -6.97
CA ALA A 132 3.14 9.21 -8.05
C ALA A 132 2.48 9.17 -9.44
N GLU A 133 1.50 8.28 -9.64
CA GLU A 133 0.78 8.13 -10.90
C GLU A 133 -0.12 9.33 -11.20
N ASP A 134 -0.89 9.80 -10.21
CA ASP A 134 -1.83 10.91 -10.38
C ASP A 134 -1.09 12.23 -10.65
N VAL A 135 0.03 12.48 -9.95
CA VAL A 135 0.87 13.67 -10.18
C VAL A 135 1.47 13.63 -11.58
N ARG A 136 2.02 12.48 -12.01
CA ARG A 136 2.53 12.29 -13.35
C ARG A 136 1.44 12.53 -14.41
N SER A 137 0.29 11.90 -14.24
CA SER A 137 -0.84 12.03 -15.16
C SER A 137 -1.37 13.48 -15.22
N THR A 138 -1.43 14.17 -14.08
CA THR A 138 -1.83 15.58 -14.03
C THR A 138 -0.84 16.44 -14.80
N PHE A 139 0.47 16.24 -14.58
CA PHE A 139 1.50 16.97 -15.30
C PHE A 139 1.42 16.74 -16.82
N GLU A 140 1.34 15.49 -17.28
CA GLU A 140 1.25 15.13 -18.69
C GLU A 140 0.00 15.72 -19.36
N ASN A 141 -1.15 15.66 -18.69
CA ASN A 141 -2.40 16.09 -19.29
C ASN A 141 -2.62 17.59 -19.30
N TYR A 142 -2.09 18.34 -18.31
CA TYR A 142 -2.43 19.75 -18.15
C TYR A 142 -1.24 20.72 -18.26
N TYR A 143 -0.03 20.29 -17.97
CA TYR A 143 1.16 21.16 -17.89
C TYR A 143 2.17 20.93 -19.01
N LEU A 144 2.41 19.66 -19.40
CA LEU A 144 3.43 19.29 -20.39
C LEU A 144 3.21 19.99 -21.73
N GLY A 145 4.12 20.91 -22.08
CA GLY A 145 4.06 21.69 -23.31
C GLY A 145 2.92 22.73 -23.39
N LYS A 146 2.17 22.93 -22.30
CA LYS A 146 1.00 23.83 -22.25
C LYS A 146 1.19 24.98 -21.27
N CYS A 147 1.91 24.77 -20.16
CA CYS A 147 2.16 25.78 -19.16
C CYS A 147 3.59 26.30 -19.26
N ALA A 148 3.81 27.59 -19.07
CA ALA A 148 5.15 28.18 -19.00
C ALA A 148 5.88 27.73 -17.72
N ASN A 149 7.19 27.43 -17.82
CA ASN A 149 8.01 27.11 -16.66
C ASN A 149 8.57 28.40 -16.02
N ASP A 150 7.69 29.31 -15.64
CA ASP A 150 7.97 30.51 -14.85
C ASP A 150 7.47 30.35 -13.40
N GLU A 151 7.60 31.39 -12.61
CA GLU A 151 7.19 31.38 -11.20
C GLU A 151 5.68 31.12 -11.06
N ASP A 152 4.86 31.81 -11.85
CA ASP A 152 3.40 31.69 -11.83
C ASP A 152 2.94 30.27 -12.24
N GLY A 153 3.55 29.71 -13.30
CA GLY A 153 3.23 28.35 -13.75
C GLY A 153 3.58 27.26 -12.74
N ARG A 154 4.71 27.43 -12.04
CA ARG A 154 5.10 26.49 -10.97
C ARG A 154 4.22 26.63 -9.72
N GLU A 155 3.80 27.86 -9.36
CA GLU A 155 2.88 28.06 -8.24
C GLU A 155 1.49 27.51 -8.56
N LEU A 156 0.99 27.67 -9.78
CA LEU A 156 -0.27 27.07 -10.23
C LEU A 156 -0.22 25.55 -10.10
N PHE A 157 0.89 24.91 -10.49
CA PHE A 157 1.04 23.46 -10.35
C PHE A 157 1.13 23.04 -8.88
N ARG A 158 1.80 23.82 -8.03
CA ARG A 158 1.88 23.58 -6.59
C ARG A 158 0.50 23.65 -5.91
N GLU A 159 -0.35 24.61 -6.27
CA GLU A 159 -1.71 24.72 -5.75
C GLU A 159 -2.59 23.52 -6.21
N GLU A 160 -2.43 23.06 -7.44
CA GLU A 160 -3.13 21.85 -7.95
C GLU A 160 -2.73 20.60 -7.15
N LEU A 161 -1.43 20.42 -6.87
CA LEU A 161 -0.94 19.30 -6.04
C LEU A 161 -1.46 19.39 -4.60
N PHE A 162 -1.57 20.59 -4.04
CA PHE A 162 -2.16 20.79 -2.72
C PHE A 162 -3.65 20.45 -2.69
N ALA A 163 -4.40 20.84 -3.72
CA ALA A 163 -5.80 20.48 -3.86
C ALA A 163 -5.96 18.94 -3.96
N TYR A 164 -5.10 18.27 -4.71
CA TYR A 164 -5.08 16.82 -4.82
C TYR A 164 -4.78 16.13 -3.46
N LEU A 165 -3.74 16.55 -2.74
CA LEU A 165 -3.45 15.99 -1.40
C LEU A 165 -4.59 16.25 -0.42
N THR A 166 -5.30 17.38 -0.54
CA THR A 166 -6.49 17.68 0.26
C THR A 166 -7.62 16.68 -0.02
N GLN A 167 -7.81 16.25 -1.27
CA GLN A 167 -8.78 15.19 -1.60
C GLN A 167 -8.39 13.85 -0.96
N LEU A 168 -7.10 13.49 -0.99
CA LEU A 168 -6.62 12.28 -0.31
C LEU A 168 -6.79 12.34 1.22
N TYR A 169 -6.64 13.52 1.82
CA TYR A 169 -6.95 13.74 3.23
C TYR A 169 -8.44 13.54 3.53
N GLU A 170 -9.34 14.06 2.71
CA GLU A 170 -10.78 13.86 2.85
C GLU A 170 -11.16 12.37 2.76
N LEU A 171 -10.45 11.60 1.93
CA LEU A 171 -10.55 10.15 1.83
C LEU A 171 -9.88 9.43 3.01
N ARG A 172 -9.21 10.13 3.93
CA ARG A 172 -8.42 9.56 5.03
C ARG A 172 -7.29 8.63 4.55
N ALA A 173 -6.73 8.93 3.40
CA ALA A 173 -5.57 8.22 2.86
C ALA A 173 -4.25 8.79 3.41
N VAL A 174 -4.21 10.11 3.64
CA VAL A 174 -3.08 10.84 4.20
C VAL A 174 -3.50 11.72 5.36
N GLU A 175 -2.55 12.14 6.20
CA GLU A 175 -2.74 13.18 7.20
C GLU A 175 -2.97 14.54 6.53
N LYS A 176 -3.44 15.52 7.31
CA LYS A 176 -3.75 16.87 6.80
C LYS A 176 -2.50 17.49 6.16
N PRO A 177 -2.52 17.79 4.84
CA PRO A 177 -1.40 18.44 4.18
C PRO A 177 -1.34 19.93 4.54
N GLU A 178 -0.13 20.48 4.49
CA GLU A 178 0.10 21.92 4.49
C GLU A 178 0.73 22.33 3.16
N LEU A 179 0.48 23.55 2.70
CA LEU A 179 1.06 24.03 1.44
C LEU A 179 2.60 24.03 1.46
N SER A 180 3.19 24.18 2.65
CA SER A 180 4.64 24.08 2.91
C SER A 180 5.22 22.70 2.66
N ASP A 181 4.39 21.65 2.65
CA ASP A 181 4.83 20.27 2.38
C ASP A 181 5.13 20.02 0.90
N ILE A 182 4.78 20.99 0.04
CA ILE A 182 4.93 20.87 -1.41
C ILE A 182 5.87 21.97 -1.92
N THR A 183 6.91 21.55 -2.62
CA THR A 183 7.82 22.45 -3.33
C THR A 183 7.82 22.11 -4.82
N VAL A 184 7.58 23.12 -5.66
CA VAL A 184 7.71 23.01 -7.11
C VAL A 184 8.76 24.01 -7.56
N SER A 185 9.91 23.52 -7.99
CA SER A 185 11.07 24.32 -8.35
C SER A 185 11.49 24.07 -9.80
N ARG A 186 12.28 24.99 -10.33
CA ARG A 186 12.91 24.79 -11.63
C ARG A 186 14.00 23.72 -11.51
N GLY A 187 14.01 22.78 -12.44
CA GLY A 187 15.08 21.80 -12.54
C GLY A 187 16.33 22.35 -13.25
N ASP A 188 17.25 21.46 -13.60
CA ASP A 188 18.55 21.80 -14.17
C ASP A 188 18.46 22.45 -15.56
N THR A 189 17.42 22.13 -16.33
CA THR A 189 17.15 22.72 -17.64
C THR A 189 15.99 23.70 -17.61
N ALA A 190 15.88 24.57 -18.62
CA ALA A 190 14.85 25.61 -18.67
C ALA A 190 13.42 25.04 -18.77
N ASP A 191 13.28 23.83 -19.23
CA ASP A 191 12.05 23.11 -19.49
C ASP A 191 11.74 22.03 -18.44
N SER A 192 12.61 21.88 -17.42
CA SER A 192 12.44 20.88 -16.35
C SER A 192 11.84 21.49 -15.08
N VAL A 193 11.03 20.71 -14.39
CA VAL A 193 10.40 21.00 -13.11
C VAL A 193 10.73 19.90 -12.13
N VAL A 194 11.08 20.25 -10.89
CA VAL A 194 11.29 19.33 -9.78
C VAL A 194 10.17 19.52 -8.77
N VAL A 195 9.52 18.45 -8.39
CA VAL A 195 8.47 18.40 -7.38
C VAL A 195 8.96 17.60 -6.19
N GLU A 196 8.89 18.19 -5.00
CA GLU A 196 9.12 17.52 -3.72
C GLU A 196 7.86 17.63 -2.88
N MET A 197 7.40 16.51 -2.34
CA MET A 197 6.19 16.46 -1.50
C MET A 197 6.45 15.66 -0.24
N GLY A 198 6.20 16.26 0.92
CA GLY A 198 6.11 15.57 2.22
C GLY A 198 4.72 15.00 2.40
N VAL A 199 4.60 13.68 2.49
CA VAL A 199 3.31 13.00 2.65
C VAL A 199 3.38 12.04 3.83
N GLN A 200 2.38 12.07 4.70
CA GLN A 200 2.21 11.12 5.79
C GLN A 200 0.96 10.25 5.55
N PRO A 201 1.11 9.02 5.05
CA PRO A 201 -0.01 8.10 4.90
C PRO A 201 -0.65 7.74 6.25
N VAL A 202 -1.98 7.65 6.29
CA VAL A 202 -2.74 7.19 7.46
C VAL A 202 -2.82 5.67 7.42
N ASP A 203 -2.48 4.98 8.52
CA ASP A 203 -2.64 3.53 8.63
C ASP A 203 -4.01 3.13 9.21
N ALA A 204 -4.38 1.86 9.08
CA ALA A 204 -5.56 1.29 9.70
C ALA A 204 -5.32 0.98 11.19
N MET A 205 -6.37 1.05 12.02
CA MET A 205 -6.29 0.57 13.40
C MET A 205 -6.26 -0.97 13.41
N GLU A 206 -5.10 -1.54 13.70
CA GLU A 206 -4.87 -2.99 13.68
C GLU A 206 -4.57 -3.58 15.07
N LYS A 207 -4.19 -2.73 16.04
CA LYS A 207 -3.81 -3.18 17.39
C LYS A 207 -4.60 -2.41 18.44
N LEU A 208 -5.30 -3.14 19.32
CA LEU A 208 -6.03 -2.58 20.47
C LEU A 208 -5.33 -2.95 21.77
N TYR A 209 -4.89 -1.96 22.52
CA TYR A 209 -4.44 -2.11 23.90
C TYR A 209 -5.48 -1.45 24.81
N MET A 210 -6.10 -2.22 25.69
CA MET A 210 -7.20 -1.74 26.54
C MET A 210 -6.91 -2.04 28.01
N THR A 211 -7.09 -1.04 28.88
CA THR A 211 -7.08 -1.20 30.33
C THR A 211 -8.47 -0.83 30.86
N VAL A 212 -9.08 -1.72 31.65
CA VAL A 212 -10.35 -1.46 32.33
C VAL A 212 -10.07 -1.37 33.83
N THR A 213 -10.43 -0.25 34.44
CA THR A 213 -10.32 -0.04 35.90
C THR A 213 -11.70 -0.02 36.53
N VAL A 214 -11.94 -0.86 37.53
CA VAL A 214 -13.15 -0.83 38.35
C VAL A 214 -12.92 0.23 39.41
N MET A 215 -13.88 1.20 39.50
CA MET A 215 -13.92 2.24 40.55
C MET A 215 -14.89 1.86 41.64
#